data_9c307dc3d1ce4dc1ea7d0b0b9c2f8519
#
_entry.id   9c307dc3d1ce4dc1ea7d0b0b9c2f8519
#
_cell.length_a   1.000
_cell.length_b   1.000
_cell.length_c   1.000
_cell.angle_alpha   90.00
_cell.angle_beta   90.00
_cell.angle_gamma   90.00
#
_symmetry.space_group_name_H-M   'P 1'
#
loop_
_entity.id
_entity.type
_entity.pdbx_description
1 polymer ?
#
loop_
_entity_poly.entity_id
_entity_poly.type
_entity_poly.pdbx_seq_one_letter_code
_entity_poly.pdbx_strand_id
1 'polypeptide(L)'
;MVDDAKERLYMKDLYCSYYTESDEITSYMISKLNIKDNDIILEPSAGEGIFIDGIINQQKNVQIDALDINEKAVNILKKKYWDMPNVKVRLTDTLLDRQLDMYADRQLWLKITDTLEDKELDYISDNGGYYDKIIGNPPYGAWQDYDKRKILKKKYKGQYVKETYALFLYRCIFLLKKGGKLSFIIPDTFLFLNMHKSLREFLLKSTKIGEILIFPSNFFPGVNFRYSNLSIITLEKDDCESVKDNDVKIFTGFKTVRELGRIDENSENLQCFCYKQSDILK
;
A
#
# COMPACT_ATOMS: atom_id res chain seq x y z
N MET A 1 -7.43 12.02 30.40
CA MET A 1 -6.44 10.96 30.11
C MET A 1 -7.05 9.55 29.95
N VAL A 2 -7.98 9.09 30.79
CA VAL A 2 -8.61 7.75 30.64
C VAL A 2 -9.61 7.70 29.49
N ASP A 3 -10.28 8.81 29.16
CA ASP A 3 -11.22 8.90 28.03
C ASP A 3 -10.49 8.90 26.68
N ASP A 4 -9.32 9.53 26.60
CA ASP A 4 -8.54 9.66 25.37
C ASP A 4 -7.99 8.29 24.89
N ALA A 5 -7.57 7.43 25.82
CA ALA A 5 -7.11 6.07 25.53
C ALA A 5 -8.26 5.14 25.10
N LYS A 6 -9.45 5.25 25.70
CA LYS A 6 -10.63 4.49 25.29
C LYS A 6 -11.16 4.95 23.92
N GLU A 7 -11.15 6.25 23.68
CA GLU A 7 -11.58 6.80 22.40
C GLU A 7 -10.62 6.44 21.26
N ARG A 8 -9.30 6.44 21.52
CA ARG A 8 -8.27 5.92 20.59
C ARG A 8 -8.48 4.43 20.29
N LEU A 9 -8.79 3.61 21.30
CA LEU A 9 -9.05 2.19 21.12
C LEU A 9 -10.31 1.95 20.28
N TYR A 10 -11.40 2.69 20.54
CA TYR A 10 -12.65 2.60 19.79
C TYR A 10 -12.49 3.05 18.32
N MET A 11 -11.75 4.14 18.08
CA MET A 11 -11.46 4.62 16.73
C MET A 11 -10.50 3.68 15.99
N LYS A 12 -9.57 3.03 16.70
CA LYS A 12 -8.69 1.99 16.17
C LYS A 12 -9.50 0.81 15.63
N ASP A 13 -10.53 0.37 16.36
CA ASP A 13 -11.42 -0.70 15.93
C ASP A 13 -12.27 -0.32 14.71
N LEU A 14 -12.74 0.93 14.63
CA LEU A 14 -13.61 1.39 13.55
C LEU A 14 -12.88 1.46 12.19
N TYR A 15 -11.63 1.94 12.19
CA TYR A 15 -10.83 2.12 10.97
C TYR A 15 -9.81 1.01 10.74
N CYS A 16 -9.65 0.08 11.68
CA CYS A 16 -8.59 -0.95 11.69
C CYS A 16 -7.20 -0.34 11.44
N SER A 17 -6.97 0.84 12.03
CA SER A 17 -5.74 1.60 11.87
C SER A 17 -4.67 1.05 12.78
N TYR A 18 -3.71 0.32 12.23
CA TYR A 18 -2.51 -0.11 12.93
C TYR A 18 -1.38 0.83 12.56
N TYR A 19 -0.97 1.67 13.52
CA TYR A 19 0.09 2.64 13.28
C TYR A 19 1.45 1.94 13.28
N THR A 20 2.26 2.24 12.27
CA THR A 20 3.67 1.86 12.24
C THR A 20 4.41 2.76 13.21
N GLU A 21 5.07 2.18 14.22
CA GLU A 21 5.84 2.92 15.23
C GLU A 21 7.35 2.59 15.15
N SER A 22 7.76 1.74 14.21
CA SER A 22 9.14 1.27 14.08
C SER A 22 9.90 2.05 13.01
N ASP A 23 10.97 2.73 13.45
CA ASP A 23 11.91 3.40 12.55
C ASP A 23 12.62 2.43 11.61
N GLU A 24 12.90 1.20 12.05
CA GLU A 24 13.54 0.17 11.23
C GLU A 24 12.65 -0.23 10.04
N ILE A 25 11.35 -0.44 10.29
CA ILE A 25 10.37 -0.77 9.23
C ILE A 25 10.24 0.40 8.27
N THR A 26 10.06 1.61 8.81
CA THR A 26 9.90 2.84 8.02
C THR A 26 11.11 3.08 7.13
N SER A 27 12.31 3.02 7.70
CA SER A 27 13.57 3.22 6.97
C SER A 27 13.77 2.16 5.89
N TYR A 28 13.47 0.88 6.19
CA TYR A 28 13.53 -0.20 5.22
C TYR A 28 12.60 0.07 4.03
N MET A 29 11.33 0.34 4.28
CA MET A 29 10.33 0.57 3.23
C MET A 29 10.69 1.76 2.33
N ILE A 30 11.15 2.87 2.94
CA ILE A 30 11.58 4.06 2.19
C ILE A 30 12.82 3.73 1.32
N SER A 31 13.79 2.99 1.86
CA SER A 31 15.00 2.60 1.10
C SER A 31 14.68 1.82 -0.18
N LYS A 32 13.63 0.98 -0.15
CA LYS A 32 13.21 0.16 -1.30
C LYS A 32 12.53 0.96 -2.41
N LEU A 33 11.99 2.12 -2.10
CA LEU A 33 11.35 2.98 -3.10
C LEU A 33 12.34 3.67 -4.04
N ASN A 34 13.61 3.81 -3.63
CA ASN A 34 14.62 4.55 -4.41
C ASN A 34 14.10 5.94 -4.82
N ILE A 35 13.66 6.72 -3.81
CA ILE A 35 13.09 8.06 -3.98
C ILE A 35 14.13 8.99 -4.61
N LYS A 36 13.69 9.82 -5.56
CA LYS A 36 14.51 10.80 -6.27
C LYS A 36 13.94 12.20 -6.07
N ASP A 37 14.76 13.21 -6.32
CA ASP A 37 14.29 14.59 -6.35
C ASP A 37 13.18 14.76 -7.39
N ASN A 38 12.17 15.55 -7.02
CA ASN A 38 10.96 15.81 -7.77
C ASN A 38 9.98 14.62 -7.91
N ASP A 39 10.22 13.50 -7.22
CA ASP A 39 9.21 12.43 -7.15
C ASP A 39 7.91 12.95 -6.51
N ILE A 40 6.78 12.51 -7.06
CA ILE A 40 5.45 12.72 -6.49
C ILE A 40 5.08 11.45 -5.74
N ILE A 41 4.87 11.58 -4.44
CA ILE A 41 4.68 10.46 -3.52
C ILE A 41 3.25 10.47 -2.96
N LEU A 42 2.62 9.31 -2.89
CA LEU A 42 1.33 9.13 -2.23
C LEU A 42 1.49 8.30 -0.96
N GLU A 43 0.94 8.79 0.14
CA GLU A 43 0.62 8.01 1.33
C GLU A 43 -0.90 7.93 1.46
N PRO A 44 -1.53 6.80 1.06
CA PRO A 44 -2.98 6.68 0.90
C PRO A 44 -3.76 6.46 2.20
N SER A 45 -3.06 6.29 3.33
CA SER A 45 -3.60 6.09 4.69
C SER A 45 -2.58 6.59 5.70
N ALA A 46 -2.40 7.91 5.74
CA ALA A 46 -1.22 8.55 6.31
C ALA A 46 -1.14 8.50 7.86
N GLY A 47 -2.27 8.27 8.56
CA GLY A 47 -2.30 8.22 10.00
C GLY A 47 -1.68 9.46 10.65
N GLU A 48 -0.64 9.27 11.45
CA GLU A 48 0.11 10.36 12.10
C GLU A 48 1.38 10.78 11.32
N GLY A 49 1.61 10.22 10.11
CA GLY A 49 2.63 10.68 9.15
C GLY A 49 4.04 10.15 9.37
N ILE A 50 4.21 8.95 9.92
CA ILE A 50 5.54 8.39 10.17
C ILE A 50 6.37 8.21 8.88
N PHE A 51 5.73 7.77 7.78
CA PHE A 51 6.42 7.65 6.50
C PHE A 51 6.77 9.02 5.91
N ILE A 52 5.90 10.02 6.10
CA ILE A 52 6.17 11.40 5.66
C ILE A 52 7.41 11.94 6.37
N ASP A 53 7.50 11.78 7.70
CA ASP A 53 8.68 12.20 8.47
C ASP A 53 9.96 11.53 7.95
N GLY A 54 9.91 10.21 7.75
CA GLY A 54 11.05 9.46 7.24
C GLY A 54 11.48 9.89 5.83
N ILE A 55 10.54 10.24 4.95
CA ILE A 55 10.82 10.73 3.60
C ILE A 55 11.43 12.13 3.64
N ILE A 56 10.84 13.06 4.40
CA ILE A 56 11.32 14.44 4.51
C ILE A 56 12.75 14.48 5.05
N ASN A 57 13.07 13.61 5.99
CA ASN A 57 14.42 13.52 6.56
C ASN A 57 15.46 13.03 5.55
N GLN A 58 15.06 12.29 4.50
CA GLN A 58 15.98 11.75 3.49
C GLN A 58 15.99 12.57 2.18
N GLN A 59 14.83 13.07 1.76
CA GLN A 59 14.65 13.78 0.49
C GLN A 59 13.83 15.04 0.71
N LYS A 60 14.43 16.20 0.43
CA LYS A 60 13.79 17.51 0.64
C LYS A 60 12.98 18.01 -0.56
N ASN A 61 13.31 17.55 -1.77
CA ASN A 61 12.73 18.05 -3.02
C ASN A 61 11.65 17.11 -3.59
N VAL A 62 10.78 16.54 -2.74
CA VAL A 62 9.66 15.68 -3.16
C VAL A 62 8.33 16.36 -2.91
N GLN A 63 7.30 15.96 -3.66
CA GLN A 63 5.90 16.34 -3.38
C GLN A 63 5.20 15.15 -2.73
N ILE A 64 4.46 15.37 -1.66
CA ILE A 64 3.78 14.31 -0.91
C ILE A 64 2.30 14.63 -0.82
N ASP A 65 1.46 13.72 -1.33
CA ASP A 65 0.02 13.70 -1.09
C ASP A 65 -0.27 12.72 0.05
N ALA A 66 -0.73 13.26 1.19
CA ALA A 66 -1.07 12.50 2.39
C ALA A 66 -2.59 12.43 2.55
N LEU A 67 -3.16 11.24 2.46
CA LEU A 67 -4.60 11.01 2.56
C LEU A 67 -4.93 10.21 3.81
N ASP A 68 -6.01 10.60 4.47
CA ASP A 68 -6.60 9.76 5.52
C ASP A 68 -8.11 10.00 5.58
N ILE A 69 -8.85 8.97 6.02
CA ILE A 69 -10.30 9.04 6.26
C ILE A 69 -10.61 9.54 7.68
N ASN A 70 -9.64 9.46 8.59
CA ASN A 70 -9.77 9.87 9.97
C ASN A 70 -9.50 11.37 10.13
N GLU A 71 -10.54 12.14 10.44
CA GLU A 71 -10.45 13.59 10.60
C GLU A 71 -9.44 14.01 11.70
N LYS A 72 -9.35 13.25 12.79
CA LYS A 72 -8.37 13.53 13.86
C LYS A 72 -6.94 13.40 13.36
N ALA A 73 -6.63 12.34 12.62
CA ALA A 73 -5.32 12.14 11.99
C ALA A 73 -5.00 13.27 11.00
N VAL A 74 -5.94 13.62 10.14
CA VAL A 74 -5.78 14.72 9.18
C VAL A 74 -5.51 16.05 9.87
N ASN A 75 -6.18 16.34 10.98
CA ASN A 75 -5.95 17.57 11.74
C ASN A 75 -4.55 17.60 12.39
N ILE A 76 -4.05 16.46 12.87
CA ILE A 76 -2.68 16.31 13.34
C ILE A 76 -1.69 16.57 12.21
N LEU A 77 -1.88 15.91 11.05
CA LEU A 77 -1.02 16.08 9.88
C LEU A 77 -0.98 17.53 9.37
N LYS A 78 -2.15 18.18 9.24
CA LYS A 78 -2.24 19.58 8.82
C LYS A 78 -1.49 20.54 9.76
N LYS A 79 -1.58 20.27 11.07
CA LYS A 79 -0.83 21.04 12.07
C LYS A 79 0.67 20.76 12.01
N LYS A 80 1.06 19.51 11.78
CA LYS A 80 2.46 19.07 11.74
C LYS A 80 3.21 19.62 10.53
N TYR A 81 2.56 19.65 9.37
CA TYR A 81 3.17 20.07 8.09
C TYR A 81 2.64 21.41 7.56
N TRP A 82 2.14 22.28 8.46
CA TRP A 82 1.51 23.57 8.08
C TRP A 82 2.41 24.51 7.29
N ASP A 83 3.72 24.45 7.51
CA ASP A 83 4.76 25.26 6.86
C ASP A 83 5.48 24.52 5.73
N MET A 84 5.01 23.34 5.36
CA MET A 84 5.60 22.50 4.31
C MET A 84 4.70 22.49 3.06
N PRO A 85 4.88 23.40 2.10
CA PRO A 85 3.99 23.53 0.94
C PRO A 85 4.06 22.32 -0.02
N ASN A 86 5.09 21.51 0.10
CA ASN A 86 5.29 20.27 -0.65
C ASN A 86 4.56 19.06 -0.04
N VAL A 87 3.92 19.21 1.13
CA VAL A 87 3.07 18.16 1.76
C VAL A 87 1.61 18.59 1.70
N LYS A 88 0.81 17.90 0.90
CA LYS A 88 -0.64 18.16 0.76
C LYS A 88 -1.43 17.12 1.55
N VAL A 89 -2.14 17.59 2.58
CA VAL A 89 -2.96 16.73 3.45
C VAL A 89 -4.43 16.85 3.09
N ARG A 90 -5.11 15.73 2.82
CA ARG A 90 -6.54 15.70 2.49
C ARG A 90 -7.32 14.69 3.35
N LEU A 91 -8.50 15.12 3.83
CA LEU A 91 -9.49 14.24 4.45
C LEU A 91 -10.31 13.59 3.34
N THR A 92 -10.12 12.29 3.11
CA THR A 92 -10.83 11.58 2.06
C THR A 92 -10.78 10.05 2.25
N ASP A 93 -11.76 9.37 1.68
CA ASP A 93 -11.70 7.91 1.52
C ASP A 93 -10.93 7.58 0.24
N THR A 94 -9.70 7.12 0.40
CA THR A 94 -8.81 6.77 -0.73
C THR A 94 -9.47 5.83 -1.73
N LEU A 95 -10.30 4.89 -1.30
CA LEU A 95 -10.95 3.94 -2.19
C LEU A 95 -12.07 4.57 -3.05
N LEU A 96 -12.64 5.69 -2.60
CA LEU A 96 -13.78 6.35 -3.25
C LEU A 96 -13.46 7.77 -3.76
N ASP A 97 -12.23 8.25 -3.57
CA ASP A 97 -11.80 9.59 -3.97
C ASP A 97 -11.82 9.76 -5.49
N ARG A 98 -12.64 10.70 -5.98
CA ARG A 98 -12.81 10.98 -7.41
C ARG A 98 -11.60 11.69 -8.03
N GLN A 99 -10.86 12.48 -7.25
CA GLN A 99 -9.66 13.13 -7.75
C GLN A 99 -8.57 12.09 -8.06
N LEU A 100 -8.46 11.05 -7.24
CA LEU A 100 -7.56 9.94 -7.53
C LEU A 100 -7.99 9.13 -8.77
N ASP A 101 -9.29 9.08 -9.08
CA ASP A 101 -9.75 8.42 -10.31
C ASP A 101 -9.20 9.13 -11.56
N MET A 102 -9.05 10.45 -11.51
CA MET A 102 -8.45 11.24 -12.61
C MET A 102 -6.95 10.97 -12.79
N TYR A 103 -6.27 10.44 -11.76
CA TYR A 103 -4.85 10.12 -11.78
C TYR A 103 -4.56 8.65 -12.15
N ALA A 104 -5.61 7.83 -12.28
CA ALA A 104 -5.46 6.41 -12.56
C ALA A 104 -5.08 6.14 -14.04
N ASP A 105 -4.35 5.04 -14.25
CA ASP A 105 -3.97 4.59 -15.58
C ASP A 105 -5.16 3.98 -16.30
N ARG A 106 -5.72 4.74 -17.24
CA ARG A 106 -6.86 4.34 -18.08
C ARG A 106 -6.54 3.12 -18.94
N GLN A 107 -5.37 3.05 -19.53
CA GLN A 107 -5.00 1.95 -20.42
C GLN A 107 -4.92 0.62 -19.68
N LEU A 108 -4.34 0.64 -18.46
CA LEU A 108 -4.30 -0.53 -17.59
C LEU A 108 -5.71 -0.94 -17.18
N TRP A 109 -6.57 0.02 -16.83
CA TRP A 109 -7.97 -0.22 -16.47
C TRP A 109 -8.74 -0.91 -17.59
N LEU A 110 -8.66 -0.40 -18.83
CA LEU A 110 -9.31 -0.97 -20.01
C LEU A 110 -8.82 -2.38 -20.34
N LYS A 111 -7.52 -2.68 -20.15
CA LYS A 111 -6.96 -4.02 -20.40
C LYS A 111 -7.52 -5.09 -19.45
N ILE A 112 -7.96 -4.71 -18.25
CA ILE A 112 -8.34 -5.65 -17.19
C ILE A 112 -9.84 -5.84 -17.10
N THR A 113 -10.63 -4.80 -17.37
CA THR A 113 -12.08 -4.83 -17.14
C THR A 113 -12.92 -5.35 -18.30
N ASP A 114 -12.38 -5.43 -19.52
CA ASP A 114 -13.08 -5.92 -20.72
C ASP A 114 -14.46 -5.28 -20.95
N THR A 115 -14.79 -4.18 -20.27
CA THR A 115 -16.10 -3.55 -20.28
C THR A 115 -16.02 -2.10 -20.71
N LEU A 116 -16.42 -1.85 -21.95
CA LEU A 116 -16.56 -0.53 -22.61
C LEU A 116 -17.79 0.27 -22.14
N GLU A 117 -18.53 -0.15 -21.12
CA GLU A 117 -19.84 0.44 -20.80
C GLU A 117 -19.84 1.52 -19.71
N ASP A 118 -18.73 1.82 -19.05
CA ASP A 118 -18.74 2.81 -17.96
C ASP A 118 -18.34 4.20 -18.46
N LYS A 119 -19.33 5.09 -18.61
CA LYS A 119 -19.17 6.54 -18.84
C LYS A 119 -18.34 7.25 -17.77
N GLU A 120 -18.01 6.57 -16.67
CA GLU A 120 -17.09 7.06 -15.62
C GLU A 120 -15.61 7.03 -16.08
N LEU A 121 -15.29 6.32 -17.19
CA LEU A 121 -13.93 6.27 -17.77
C LEU A 121 -13.51 7.56 -18.49
N ASP A 122 -14.45 8.43 -18.82
CA ASP A 122 -14.16 9.69 -19.54
C ASP A 122 -13.34 10.70 -18.71
N TYR A 123 -13.19 10.47 -17.40
CA TYR A 123 -12.44 11.33 -16.48
C TYR A 123 -11.03 10.83 -16.16
N ILE A 124 -10.64 9.62 -16.63
CA ILE A 124 -9.34 9.04 -16.32
C ILE A 124 -8.30 9.53 -17.32
N SER A 125 -7.15 10.00 -16.80
CA SER A 125 -6.06 10.54 -17.62
C SER A 125 -5.45 9.48 -18.57
N ASP A 126 -5.10 9.86 -19.77
CA ASP A 126 -4.36 9.03 -20.73
C ASP A 126 -2.87 8.84 -20.33
N ASN A 127 -2.42 9.45 -19.22
CA ASN A 127 -1.02 9.58 -18.83
C ASN A 127 -0.45 8.41 -18.01
N GLY A 128 -1.14 7.28 -17.88
CA GLY A 128 -0.55 6.06 -17.33
C GLY A 128 -0.18 6.11 -15.85
N GLY A 129 -0.92 6.85 -15.02
CA GLY A 129 -0.67 7.04 -13.59
C GLY A 129 -0.04 8.39 -13.27
N TYR A 130 -0.02 8.75 -11.99
CA TYR A 130 0.41 10.07 -11.52
C TYR A 130 1.58 10.05 -10.54
N TYR A 131 1.63 9.03 -9.67
CA TYR A 131 2.63 8.98 -8.60
C TYR A 131 3.87 8.19 -9.02
N ASP A 132 5.04 8.71 -8.65
CA ASP A 132 6.32 8.03 -8.81
C ASP A 132 6.52 6.97 -7.73
N LYS A 133 6.06 7.25 -6.51
CA LYS A 133 6.18 6.35 -5.36
C LYS A 133 4.88 6.32 -4.55
N ILE A 134 4.58 5.15 -3.99
CA ILE A 134 3.47 4.96 -3.05
C ILE A 134 3.99 4.17 -1.86
N ILE A 135 3.72 4.65 -0.66
CA ILE A 135 4.12 3.99 0.59
C ILE A 135 2.97 4.03 1.57
N GLY A 136 2.83 3.00 2.40
CA GLY A 136 1.82 3.05 3.46
C GLY A 136 1.60 1.74 4.18
N ASN A 137 0.76 1.84 5.21
CA ASN A 137 0.20 0.74 5.96
C ASN A 137 -1.34 0.85 5.86
N PRO A 138 -1.96 0.32 4.79
CA PRO A 138 -3.40 0.44 4.58
C PRO A 138 -4.19 -0.33 5.63
N PRO A 139 -5.45 0.06 5.93
CA PRO A 139 -6.28 -0.62 6.91
C PRO A 139 -6.59 -2.06 6.47
N TYR A 140 -6.44 -3.05 7.39
CA TYR A 140 -6.51 -4.47 7.02
C TYR A 140 -7.91 -5.03 6.86
N GLY A 141 -8.88 -4.54 7.63
CA GLY A 141 -10.25 -5.04 7.60
C GLY A 141 -11.22 -3.98 8.13
N ALA A 142 -11.08 -2.73 7.64
CA ALA A 142 -11.92 -1.64 8.10
C ALA A 142 -13.40 -1.97 7.96
N TRP A 143 -14.17 -1.62 8.98
CA TRP A 143 -15.61 -1.80 8.97
C TRP A 143 -16.21 -1.07 7.77
N GLN A 144 -17.10 -1.77 7.08
CA GLN A 144 -17.82 -1.26 5.93
C GLN A 144 -19.31 -1.52 6.14
N ASP A 145 -20.11 -0.47 6.07
CA ASP A 145 -21.56 -0.63 6.02
C ASP A 145 -22.02 -1.27 4.71
N TYR A 146 -23.29 -1.61 4.65
CA TYR A 146 -23.86 -2.30 3.48
C TYR A 146 -23.76 -1.45 2.21
N ASP A 147 -24.01 -0.13 2.31
CA ASP A 147 -24.03 0.77 1.15
C ASP A 147 -22.62 1.01 0.62
N LYS A 148 -21.64 1.27 1.49
CA LYS A 148 -20.23 1.37 1.10
C LYS A 148 -19.75 0.08 0.41
N ARG A 149 -20.10 -1.08 0.96
CA ARG A 149 -19.74 -2.37 0.34
C ARG A 149 -20.35 -2.57 -1.04
N LYS A 150 -21.61 -2.10 -1.25
CA LYS A 150 -22.26 -2.13 -2.56
C LYS A 150 -21.54 -1.25 -3.58
N ILE A 151 -21.14 -0.04 -3.18
CA ILE A 151 -20.36 0.89 -4.02
C ILE A 151 -19.01 0.27 -4.37
N LEU A 152 -18.28 -0.27 -3.39
CA LEU A 152 -16.98 -0.91 -3.61
C LEU A 152 -17.08 -2.12 -4.55
N LYS A 153 -18.14 -2.95 -4.43
CA LYS A 153 -18.37 -4.07 -5.35
C LYS A 153 -18.57 -3.60 -6.79
N LYS A 154 -19.24 -2.49 -7.00
CA LYS A 154 -19.42 -1.91 -8.33
C LYS A 154 -18.09 -1.38 -8.87
N LYS A 155 -17.37 -0.58 -8.07
CA LYS A 155 -16.12 0.08 -8.46
C LYS A 155 -14.96 -0.90 -8.67
N TYR A 156 -14.85 -1.92 -7.81
CA TYR A 156 -13.76 -2.91 -7.81
C TYR A 156 -14.26 -4.28 -8.28
N LYS A 157 -14.97 -4.33 -9.40
CA LYS A 157 -15.55 -5.55 -9.95
C LYS A 157 -14.48 -6.66 -10.08
N GLY A 158 -14.81 -7.86 -9.59
CA GLY A 158 -13.90 -8.99 -9.58
C GLY A 158 -12.94 -9.09 -8.40
N GLN A 159 -12.85 -8.04 -7.56
CA GLN A 159 -12.02 -8.05 -6.35
C GLN A 159 -12.82 -8.40 -5.09
N TYR A 160 -12.13 -8.97 -4.09
CA TYR A 160 -12.72 -9.25 -2.79
C TYR A 160 -12.78 -7.98 -1.94
N VAL A 161 -13.99 -7.43 -1.76
CA VAL A 161 -14.19 -6.09 -1.18
C VAL A 161 -14.25 -6.03 0.35
N LYS A 162 -14.24 -7.18 1.07
CA LYS A 162 -14.30 -7.17 2.53
C LYS A 162 -12.95 -6.87 3.19
N GLU A 163 -11.85 -7.06 2.48
CA GLU A 163 -10.48 -6.81 2.94
C GLU A 163 -9.95 -5.54 2.29
N THR A 164 -9.97 -4.45 3.05
CA THR A 164 -9.66 -3.11 2.52
C THR A 164 -8.24 -2.98 2.00
N TYR A 165 -7.25 -3.60 2.64
CA TYR A 165 -5.85 -3.56 2.18
C TYR A 165 -5.69 -4.08 0.74
N ALA A 166 -6.47 -5.10 0.37
CA ALA A 166 -6.43 -5.68 -0.97
C ALA A 166 -6.92 -4.67 -2.03
N LEU A 167 -7.96 -3.91 -1.71
CA LEU A 167 -8.46 -2.85 -2.58
C LEU A 167 -7.49 -1.66 -2.66
N PHE A 168 -6.82 -1.30 -1.54
CA PHE A 168 -5.77 -0.29 -1.54
C PHE A 168 -4.62 -0.70 -2.46
N LEU A 169 -4.13 -1.94 -2.32
CA LEU A 169 -3.06 -2.46 -3.16
C LEU A 169 -3.47 -2.44 -4.64
N TYR A 170 -4.66 -2.96 -4.96
CA TYR A 170 -5.20 -2.95 -6.32
C TYR A 170 -5.27 -1.52 -6.89
N ARG A 171 -5.90 -0.57 -6.16
CA ARG A 171 -6.07 0.82 -6.60
C ARG A 171 -4.74 1.53 -6.80
N CYS A 172 -3.81 1.37 -5.89
CA CYS A 172 -2.53 2.07 -5.92
C CYS A 172 -1.66 1.70 -7.13
N ILE A 173 -1.81 0.48 -7.68
CA ILE A 173 -1.13 0.13 -8.94
C ILE A 173 -1.61 0.99 -10.12
N PHE A 174 -2.92 1.29 -10.19
CA PHE A 174 -3.42 2.20 -11.24
C PHE A 174 -2.91 3.63 -11.08
N LEU A 175 -2.67 4.06 -9.84
CA LEU A 175 -2.18 5.41 -9.55
C LEU A 175 -0.69 5.59 -9.81
N LEU A 176 0.09 4.51 -9.86
CA LEU A 176 1.52 4.54 -10.18
C LEU A 176 1.76 4.83 -11.66
N LYS A 177 2.77 5.65 -11.94
CA LYS A 177 3.39 5.74 -13.26
C LYS A 177 4.06 4.42 -13.63
N LYS A 178 4.30 4.17 -14.92
CA LYS A 178 5.17 3.07 -15.35
C LYS A 178 6.58 3.27 -14.77
N GLY A 179 7.17 2.22 -14.18
CA GLY A 179 8.42 2.28 -13.42
C GLY A 179 8.28 2.87 -12.01
N GLY A 180 7.08 3.31 -11.64
CA GLY A 180 6.78 3.75 -10.28
C GLY A 180 6.78 2.60 -9.29
N LYS A 181 7.16 2.88 -8.03
CA LYS A 181 7.33 1.85 -6.98
C LYS A 181 6.33 2.01 -5.86
N LEU A 182 5.91 0.86 -5.31
CA LEU A 182 5.06 0.80 -4.13
C LEU A 182 5.72 -0.07 -3.06
N SER A 183 5.61 0.37 -1.79
CA SER A 183 5.94 -0.45 -0.62
C SER A 183 4.80 -0.37 0.39
N PHE A 184 4.18 -1.53 0.68
CA PHE A 184 3.05 -1.64 1.61
C PHE A 184 3.30 -2.68 2.69
N ILE A 185 2.80 -2.39 3.90
CA ILE A 185 2.65 -3.39 4.96
C ILE A 185 1.22 -3.92 4.90
N ILE A 186 1.05 -5.22 4.68
CA ILE A 186 -0.26 -5.87 4.54
C ILE A 186 -0.24 -7.28 5.13
N PRO A 187 -1.39 -7.86 5.52
CA PRO A 187 -1.46 -9.26 5.90
C PRO A 187 -0.94 -10.19 4.80
N ASP A 188 -0.25 -11.25 5.18
CA ASP A 188 0.27 -12.26 4.23
C ASP A 188 -0.84 -13.10 3.57
N THR A 189 -2.07 -12.98 4.04
CA THR A 189 -3.23 -13.74 3.55
C THR A 189 -3.51 -13.58 2.07
N PHE A 190 -3.10 -12.46 1.45
CA PHE A 190 -3.25 -12.26 -0.01
C PHE A 190 -2.42 -13.27 -0.83
N LEU A 191 -1.37 -13.86 -0.25
CA LEU A 191 -0.50 -14.80 -0.94
C LEU A 191 -1.17 -16.15 -1.20
N PHE A 192 -2.09 -16.60 -0.31
CA PHE A 192 -2.60 -17.98 -0.35
C PHE A 192 -4.12 -18.11 -0.31
N LEU A 193 -4.88 -17.13 0.18
CA LEU A 193 -6.35 -17.25 0.22
C LEU A 193 -6.97 -17.17 -1.18
N ASN A 194 -7.91 -18.06 -1.46
CA ASN A 194 -8.59 -18.14 -2.77
C ASN A 194 -9.33 -16.84 -3.15
N MET A 195 -9.86 -16.14 -2.17
CA MET A 195 -10.56 -14.86 -2.39
C MET A 195 -9.69 -13.77 -3.00
N HIS A 196 -8.36 -13.88 -2.89
CA HIS A 196 -7.40 -12.95 -3.45
C HIS A 196 -6.75 -13.44 -4.75
N LYS A 197 -7.29 -14.50 -5.37
CA LYS A 197 -6.74 -15.03 -6.63
C LYS A 197 -6.67 -13.96 -7.71
N SER A 198 -7.77 -13.22 -7.94
CA SER A 198 -7.82 -12.12 -8.93
C SER A 198 -6.80 -11.03 -8.65
N LEU A 199 -6.57 -10.68 -7.37
CA LEU A 199 -5.55 -9.71 -6.99
C LEU A 199 -4.15 -10.23 -7.32
N ARG A 200 -3.82 -11.50 -6.97
CA ARG A 200 -2.52 -12.09 -7.30
C ARG A 200 -2.26 -12.12 -8.80
N GLU A 201 -3.23 -12.57 -9.59
CA GLU A 201 -3.12 -12.57 -11.06
C GLU A 201 -2.88 -11.17 -11.62
N PHE A 202 -3.57 -10.17 -11.06
CA PHE A 202 -3.37 -8.78 -11.42
C PHE A 202 -1.95 -8.29 -11.11
N LEU A 203 -1.47 -8.49 -9.87
CA LEU A 203 -0.12 -8.09 -9.46
C LEU A 203 0.95 -8.75 -10.32
N LEU A 204 0.85 -10.06 -10.52
CA LEU A 204 1.82 -10.84 -11.31
C LEU A 204 1.88 -10.42 -12.79
N LYS A 205 0.81 -9.83 -13.34
CA LYS A 205 0.74 -9.38 -14.73
C LYS A 205 1.09 -7.90 -14.92
N SER A 206 0.94 -7.09 -13.88
CA SER A 206 1.01 -5.63 -13.98
C SER A 206 2.17 -5.00 -13.21
N THR A 207 2.94 -5.83 -12.48
CA THR A 207 4.05 -5.33 -11.66
C THR A 207 5.22 -6.31 -11.63
N LYS A 208 6.43 -5.79 -11.49
CA LYS A 208 7.59 -6.56 -11.03
C LYS A 208 7.54 -6.60 -9.52
N ILE A 209 7.32 -7.77 -8.94
CA ILE A 209 7.39 -7.97 -7.50
C ILE A 209 8.87 -8.13 -7.15
N GLY A 210 9.44 -7.17 -6.41
CA GLY A 210 10.84 -7.22 -6.01
C GLY A 210 11.05 -8.12 -4.80
N GLU A 211 10.48 -7.70 -3.68
CA GLU A 211 10.66 -8.40 -2.40
C GLU A 211 9.35 -8.52 -1.63
N ILE A 212 9.20 -9.65 -0.94
CA ILE A 212 8.15 -9.89 0.04
C ILE A 212 8.82 -10.36 1.33
N LEU A 213 8.68 -9.57 2.40
CA LEU A 213 9.11 -9.95 3.73
C LEU A 213 7.91 -10.46 4.51
N ILE A 214 8.01 -11.65 5.09
CA ILE A 214 6.94 -12.23 5.93
C ILE A 214 7.46 -12.34 7.36
N PHE A 215 6.76 -11.70 8.29
CA PHE A 215 7.16 -11.61 9.69
C PHE A 215 5.96 -11.70 10.64
N PRO A 216 6.16 -12.09 11.91
CA PRO A 216 5.10 -12.22 12.89
C PRO A 216 4.34 -10.90 13.12
N SER A 217 3.01 -10.97 13.20
CA SER A 217 2.16 -9.79 13.41
C SER A 217 2.41 -9.07 14.74
N ASN A 218 2.96 -9.77 15.74
CA ASN A 218 3.31 -9.19 17.05
C ASN A 218 4.49 -8.21 17.01
N PHE A 219 5.16 -8.02 15.87
CA PHE A 219 6.13 -6.93 15.67
C PHE A 219 5.45 -5.56 15.71
N PHE A 220 4.13 -5.51 15.54
CA PHE A 220 3.33 -4.31 15.70
C PHE A 220 2.59 -4.33 17.04
N PRO A 221 2.82 -3.35 17.93
CA PRO A 221 2.11 -3.26 19.19
C PRO A 221 0.59 -3.22 18.97
N GLY A 222 -0.15 -4.09 19.69
CA GLY A 222 -1.61 -4.17 19.59
C GLY A 222 -2.14 -4.89 18.35
N VAL A 223 -1.27 -5.43 17.49
CA VAL A 223 -1.66 -6.33 16.40
C VAL A 223 -1.44 -7.76 16.85
N ASN A 224 -2.50 -8.53 16.93
CA ASN A 224 -2.42 -9.97 17.23
C ASN A 224 -3.38 -10.72 16.30
N PHE A 225 -2.91 -10.98 15.09
CA PHE A 225 -3.62 -11.88 14.20
C PHE A 225 -3.25 -13.31 14.57
N ARG A 226 -4.14 -14.02 15.24
CA ARG A 226 -3.89 -15.41 15.71
C ARG A 226 -3.49 -16.37 14.58
N TYR A 227 -3.80 -16.04 13.31
CA TYR A 227 -3.71 -16.96 12.16
C TYR A 227 -3.03 -16.38 10.92
N SER A 228 -2.49 -15.16 10.98
CA SER A 228 -1.78 -14.54 9.86
C SER A 228 -0.56 -13.75 10.33
N ASN A 229 0.45 -13.74 9.48
CA ASN A 229 1.59 -12.85 9.62
C ASN A 229 1.29 -11.52 8.92
N LEU A 230 2.20 -10.58 9.09
CA LEU A 230 2.29 -9.41 8.25
C LEU A 230 3.35 -9.61 7.17
N SER A 231 3.20 -8.86 6.10
CA SER A 231 4.21 -8.82 5.05
C SER A 231 4.49 -7.38 4.62
N ILE A 232 5.73 -7.12 4.24
CA ILE A 232 6.07 -5.94 3.45
C ILE A 232 6.22 -6.41 2.01
N ILE A 233 5.40 -5.86 1.10
CA ILE A 233 5.53 -6.08 -0.33
C ILE A 233 6.12 -4.85 -0.99
N THR A 234 7.17 -5.05 -1.79
CA THR A 234 7.75 -4.01 -2.64
C THR A 234 7.62 -4.42 -4.10
N LEU A 235 7.04 -3.54 -4.90
CA LEU A 235 6.81 -3.80 -6.31
C LEU A 235 7.03 -2.54 -7.16
N GLU A 236 7.24 -2.76 -8.46
CA GLU A 236 7.36 -1.73 -9.49
C GLU A 236 6.33 -1.97 -10.58
N LYS A 237 5.56 -0.94 -10.95
CA LYS A 237 4.60 -1.06 -12.04
C LYS A 237 5.31 -1.20 -13.38
N ASP A 238 4.97 -2.24 -14.14
CA ASP A 238 5.54 -2.46 -15.46
C ASP A 238 4.56 -3.20 -16.39
N ASP A 239 4.93 -3.35 -17.66
CA ASP A 239 4.12 -4.07 -18.65
C ASP A 239 4.28 -5.58 -18.55
N CYS A 240 3.24 -6.33 -18.96
CA CYS A 240 3.17 -7.79 -18.89
C CYS A 240 4.35 -8.54 -19.50
N GLU A 241 5.03 -8.00 -20.51
CA GLU A 241 6.15 -8.69 -21.18
C GLU A 241 7.42 -8.62 -20.36
N SER A 242 7.68 -7.49 -19.71
CA SER A 242 8.90 -7.27 -18.93
C SER A 242 8.89 -7.96 -17.56
N VAL A 243 7.71 -8.37 -17.05
CA VAL A 243 7.59 -9.01 -15.74
C VAL A 243 7.91 -10.51 -15.74
N LYS A 244 7.95 -11.17 -16.91
CA LYS A 244 8.13 -12.64 -17.00
C LYS A 244 9.47 -13.11 -16.46
N ASP A 245 10.53 -12.37 -16.70
CA ASP A 245 11.90 -12.72 -16.27
C ASP A 245 12.28 -12.16 -14.91
N ASN A 246 11.34 -11.48 -14.23
CA ASN A 246 11.58 -10.89 -12.93
C ASN A 246 11.80 -11.96 -11.85
N ASP A 247 12.77 -11.71 -10.97
CA ASP A 247 13.03 -12.54 -9.80
C ASP A 247 12.28 -11.98 -8.58
N VAL A 248 11.44 -12.79 -7.96
CA VAL A 248 10.72 -12.47 -6.73
C VAL A 248 11.49 -13.06 -5.55
N LYS A 249 11.93 -12.20 -4.62
CA LYS A 249 12.60 -12.62 -3.39
C LYS A 249 11.59 -12.66 -2.24
N ILE A 250 11.52 -13.76 -1.51
CA ILE A 250 10.66 -13.91 -0.34
C ILE A 250 11.56 -14.20 0.87
N PHE A 251 11.49 -13.32 1.87
CA PHE A 251 12.25 -13.45 3.11
C PHE A 251 11.32 -13.84 4.26
N THR A 252 11.74 -14.84 5.02
CA THR A 252 11.01 -15.34 6.21
C THR A 252 11.99 -15.64 7.35
N GLY A 253 11.46 -15.94 8.53
CA GLY A 253 12.28 -16.36 9.68
C GLY A 253 12.70 -15.21 10.58
N PHE A 254 12.16 -14.01 10.41
CA PHE A 254 12.43 -12.86 11.27
C PHE A 254 12.03 -13.14 12.73
N LYS A 255 12.93 -12.90 13.67
CA LYS A 255 12.72 -13.03 15.13
C LYS A 255 12.54 -11.67 15.80
N THR A 256 13.10 -10.61 15.23
CA THR A 256 13.06 -9.25 15.77
C THR A 256 12.81 -8.23 14.66
N VAL A 257 12.22 -7.08 15.01
CA VAL A 257 12.00 -5.95 14.11
C VAL A 257 13.32 -5.43 13.51
N ARG A 258 14.41 -5.48 14.29
CA ARG A 258 15.73 -5.00 13.85
C ARG A 258 16.28 -5.78 12.65
N GLU A 259 15.90 -7.03 12.50
CA GLU A 259 16.32 -7.87 11.36
C GLU A 259 15.69 -7.39 10.04
N LEU A 260 14.52 -6.74 10.09
CA LEU A 260 13.89 -6.15 8.90
C LEU A 260 14.72 -5.02 8.29
N GLY A 261 15.41 -4.23 9.12
CA GLY A 261 16.30 -3.16 8.66
C GLY A 261 17.70 -3.64 8.23
N ARG A 262 18.03 -4.91 8.47
CA ARG A 262 19.36 -5.49 8.23
C ARG A 262 19.26 -6.82 7.49
N ILE A 263 18.53 -6.85 6.38
CA ILE A 263 18.41 -8.04 5.55
C ILE A 263 19.77 -8.26 4.86
N ASP A 264 20.62 -9.02 5.54
CA ASP A 264 21.85 -9.52 5.00
C ASP A 264 21.60 -10.97 4.54
N GLU A 265 22.01 -11.32 3.32
CA GLU A 265 21.88 -12.69 2.78
C GLU A 265 22.64 -13.72 3.62
N ASN A 266 23.53 -13.28 4.51
CA ASN A 266 24.32 -14.11 5.42
C ASN A 266 23.73 -14.25 6.84
N SER A 267 22.54 -13.74 7.11
CA SER A 267 21.89 -13.88 8.43
C SER A 267 21.48 -15.33 8.66
N GLU A 268 22.07 -16.01 9.66
CA GLU A 268 21.88 -17.45 9.95
C GLU A 268 20.41 -17.90 10.13
N ASN A 269 19.52 -16.97 10.46
CA ASN A 269 18.11 -17.27 10.73
C ASN A 269 17.16 -16.89 9.60
N LEU A 270 17.58 -16.06 8.67
CA LEU A 270 16.76 -15.60 7.54
C LEU A 270 16.76 -16.63 6.42
N GLN A 271 15.57 -17.02 5.99
CA GLN A 271 15.39 -17.85 4.81
C GLN A 271 15.02 -16.94 3.64
N CYS A 272 15.76 -17.01 2.56
CA CYS A 272 15.48 -16.32 1.30
C CYS A 272 15.11 -17.33 0.23
N PHE A 273 13.94 -17.17 -0.35
CA PHE A 273 13.47 -17.94 -1.50
C PHE A 273 13.42 -17.04 -2.71
N CYS A 274 13.95 -17.51 -3.83
CA CYS A 274 13.94 -16.78 -5.09
C CYS A 274 13.17 -17.57 -6.14
N TYR A 275 12.18 -16.94 -6.79
CA TYR A 275 11.33 -17.54 -7.80
C TYR A 275 11.26 -16.66 -9.03
N LYS A 276 11.23 -17.25 -10.22
CA LYS A 276 10.84 -16.51 -11.42
C LYS A 276 9.36 -16.14 -11.34
N GLN A 277 9.03 -14.88 -11.61
CA GLN A 277 7.63 -14.43 -11.55
C GLN A 277 6.74 -15.20 -12.52
N SER A 278 7.28 -15.60 -13.69
CA SER A 278 6.59 -16.46 -14.67
C SER A 278 6.24 -17.85 -14.13
N ASP A 279 6.99 -18.38 -13.18
CA ASP A 279 6.71 -19.70 -12.59
C ASP A 279 5.60 -19.65 -11.54
N ILE A 280 5.41 -18.50 -10.90
CA ILE A 280 4.31 -18.25 -9.97
C ILE A 280 2.98 -18.10 -10.72
N LEU A 281 3.01 -17.69 -12.01
CA LEU A 281 1.83 -17.51 -12.86
C LEU A 281 1.22 -18.84 -13.39
N LYS A 282 1.96 -19.97 -13.31
CA LYS A 282 1.51 -21.30 -13.72
C LYS A 282 0.66 -21.95 -12.63
#